data_c3a441c47b1479ed702dd91e5dcea604
#
_entry.id   c3a441c47b1479ed702dd91e5dcea604
#
_cell.length_a   1.000
_cell.length_b   1.000
_cell.length_c   1.000
_cell.angle_alpha   90.00
_cell.angle_beta   90.00
_cell.angle_gamma   90.00
#
_symmetry.space_group_name_H-M   'P 1'
#
loop_
_entity.id
_entity.type
_entity.pdbx_description
1 polymer ?
#
loop_
_entity_poly.entity_id
_entity_poly.type
_entity_poly.pdbx_seq_one_letter_code
_entity_poly.pdbx_strand_id
1 'polypeptide(L)' 'MVRDTILRMEHKAFTVRLDPDQAADLEAAAAADGISIAEAIRQAVADRIEARRQDPAFQTRIRSIIEQNQRVLERLAE' A
#
# COMPACT_ATOMS: atom_id res chain seq x y z
N MET A 1 23.74 9.75 -8.82
CA MET A 1 22.84 10.16 -9.88
C MET A 1 21.89 9.06 -10.27
N VAL A 2 22.40 8.01 -10.82
CA VAL A 2 21.56 6.88 -11.19
C VAL A 2 20.79 6.37 -9.98
N ARG A 3 21.44 6.32 -8.84
CA ARG A 3 20.83 5.86 -7.63
C ARG A 3 19.64 6.73 -7.23
N ASP A 4 19.78 8.05 -7.34
CA ASP A 4 18.70 8.94 -6.99
C ASP A 4 17.50 8.75 -7.90
N THR A 5 17.76 8.54 -9.18
CA THR A 5 16.70 8.28 -10.14
C THR A 5 15.95 7.00 -9.78
N ILE A 6 16.69 5.96 -9.43
CA ILE A 6 16.08 4.69 -9.06
C ILE A 6 15.20 4.85 -7.82
N LEU A 7 15.69 5.58 -6.81
CA LEU A 7 14.92 5.79 -5.60
C LEU A 7 13.63 6.54 -5.87
N ARG A 8 13.66 7.54 -6.74
CA ARG A 8 12.46 8.27 -7.10
C ARG A 8 11.46 7.40 -7.84
N MET A 9 11.94 6.45 -8.62
CA MET A 9 11.07 5.55 -9.36
C MET A 9 10.33 4.59 -8.46
N GLU A 10 10.80 4.40 -7.24
CA GLU A 10 10.13 3.54 -6.26
C GLU A 10 8.93 4.20 -5.64
N HIS A 11 8.78 5.51 -5.77
CA HIS A 11 7.66 6.23 -5.21
C HIS A 11 6.54 6.31 -6.23
N LYS A 12 5.33 6.04 -5.78
CA LYS A 12 4.13 6.14 -6.60
C LYS A 12 3.13 7.01 -5.89
N ALA A 13 2.34 7.71 -6.68
CA ALA A 13 1.29 8.57 -6.15
C ALA A 13 -0.06 7.92 -6.41
N PHE A 14 -0.91 7.94 -5.40
CA PHE A 14 -2.28 7.46 -5.50
C PHE A 14 -3.21 8.59 -5.07
N THR A 15 -4.34 8.70 -5.74
CA THR A 15 -5.36 9.67 -5.35
C THR A 15 -6.47 8.92 -4.65
N VAL A 16 -6.79 9.34 -3.43
CA VAL A 16 -7.83 8.70 -2.63
C VAL A 16 -8.78 9.77 -2.14
N ARG A 17 -10.07 9.49 -2.25
CA ARG A 17 -11.10 10.39 -1.73
C ARG A 17 -11.65 9.84 -0.44
N LEU A 18 -11.71 10.69 0.58
CA LEU A 18 -12.30 10.32 1.86
C LEU A 18 -13.58 11.14 2.02
N ASP A 19 -14.56 10.56 2.69
CA ASP A 19 -15.74 11.37 3.01
C ASP A 19 -15.36 12.41 4.07
N PRO A 20 -16.16 13.47 4.22
CA PRO A 20 -15.80 14.56 5.12
C PRO A 20 -15.55 14.12 6.56
N ASP A 21 -16.30 13.15 7.06
CA ASP A 21 -16.13 12.70 8.44
C ASP A 21 -14.82 11.94 8.62
N GLN A 22 -14.49 11.08 7.67
CA GLN A 22 -13.21 10.38 7.70
C GLN A 22 -12.04 11.35 7.61
N ALA A 23 -12.17 12.35 6.75
CA ALA A 23 -11.12 13.35 6.59
C ALA A 23 -10.90 14.11 7.90
N ALA A 24 -11.99 14.51 8.56
CA ALA A 24 -11.90 15.22 9.84
C ALA A 24 -11.28 14.33 10.91
N ASP A 25 -11.67 13.06 10.95
CA ASP A 25 -11.13 12.12 11.93
C ASP A 25 -9.64 11.90 11.71
N LEU A 26 -9.21 11.79 10.46
CA LEU A 26 -7.81 11.62 10.15
C LEU A 26 -6.99 12.84 10.56
N GLU A 27 -7.50 14.03 10.26
CA GLU A 27 -6.82 15.26 10.65
C GLU A 27 -6.68 15.36 12.16
N ALA A 28 -7.75 15.03 12.89
CA ALA A 28 -7.72 15.08 14.35
C ALA A 28 -6.74 14.06 14.92
N ALA A 29 -6.73 12.85 14.38
CA ALA A 29 -5.84 11.81 14.84
C ALA A 29 -4.37 12.19 14.59
N ALA A 30 -4.06 12.70 13.42
CA ALA A 30 -2.70 13.13 13.11
C ALA A 30 -2.25 14.25 14.04
N ALA A 31 -3.14 15.22 14.29
CA ALA A 31 -2.82 16.31 15.20
C ALA A 31 -2.56 15.80 16.62
N ALA A 32 -3.36 14.86 17.08
CA ALA A 32 -3.19 14.27 18.42
C ALA A 32 -1.85 13.54 18.53
N ASP A 33 -1.41 12.90 17.46
CA ASP A 33 -0.15 12.19 17.44
C ASP A 33 1.05 13.08 17.12
N GLY A 34 0.81 14.34 16.80
CA GLY A 34 1.88 15.28 16.48
C GLY A 34 2.59 14.98 15.17
N ILE A 35 1.88 14.39 14.21
CA ILE A 35 2.44 14.05 12.90
C ILE A 35 1.62 14.70 11.80
N SER A 36 2.18 14.73 10.58
CA SER A 36 1.47 15.26 9.44
C SER A 36 0.40 14.28 8.99
N ILE A 37 -0.57 14.78 8.22
CA ILE A 37 -1.61 13.94 7.65
C ILE A 37 -0.97 12.90 6.72
N ALA A 38 0.02 13.32 5.92
CA ALA A 38 0.72 12.41 5.03
C ALA A 38 1.39 11.29 5.80
N GLU A 39 2.02 11.61 6.93
CA GLU A 39 2.67 10.58 7.75
C GLU A 39 1.65 9.64 8.38
N ALA A 40 0.52 10.19 8.84
CA ALA A 40 -0.56 9.35 9.38
C ALA A 40 -1.06 8.36 8.34
N ILE A 41 -1.19 8.80 7.10
CA ILE A 41 -1.61 7.94 6.01
C ILE A 41 -0.57 6.84 5.75
N ARG A 42 0.72 7.21 5.72
CA ARG A 42 1.77 6.22 5.49
C ARG A 42 1.78 5.16 6.58
N GLN A 43 1.59 5.58 7.82
CA GLN A 43 1.54 4.63 8.94
C GLN A 43 0.33 3.71 8.81
N ALA A 44 -0.82 4.27 8.45
CA ALA A 44 -2.03 3.46 8.28
C ALA A 44 -1.85 2.43 7.15
N VAL A 45 -1.20 2.81 6.07
CA VAL A 45 -0.93 1.90 4.96
C VAL A 45 0.01 0.78 5.43
N ALA A 46 1.07 1.13 6.14
CA ALA A 46 2.02 0.14 6.65
C ALA A 46 1.34 -0.84 7.59
N ASP A 47 0.49 -0.33 8.49
CA ASP A 47 -0.24 -1.17 9.44
C ASP A 47 -1.20 -2.10 8.72
N ARG A 48 -1.87 -1.61 7.71
CA ARG A 48 -2.81 -2.44 6.94
C ARG A 48 -2.09 -3.57 6.24
N ILE A 49 -0.96 -3.27 5.61
CA ILE A 49 -0.18 -4.29 4.90
C ILE A 49 0.33 -5.34 5.88
N GLU A 50 0.82 -4.91 7.03
CA GLU A 50 1.32 -5.84 8.03
C GLU A 50 0.21 -6.74 8.56
N ALA A 51 -0.98 -6.16 8.81
CA ALA A 51 -2.12 -6.95 9.26
C ALA A 51 -2.49 -8.01 8.22
N ARG A 52 -2.43 -7.67 6.93
CA ARG A 52 -2.71 -8.64 5.88
C ARG A 52 -1.66 -9.74 5.81
N ARG A 53 -0.40 -9.39 6.04
CA ARG A 53 0.67 -10.40 6.05
C ARG A 53 0.47 -11.45 7.14
N GLN A 54 -0.12 -11.06 8.25
CA GLN A 54 -0.34 -11.97 9.37
C GLN A 54 -1.56 -12.86 9.18
N ASP A 55 -2.35 -12.63 8.14
CA ASP A 55 -3.59 -13.37 7.90
C ASP A 55 -3.32 -14.56 6.98
N PRO A 56 -3.43 -15.80 7.48
CA PRO A 56 -3.17 -16.97 6.65
C PRO A 56 -4.07 -17.08 5.42
N ALA A 57 -5.33 -16.66 5.53
CA ALA A 57 -6.25 -16.69 4.40
C ALA A 57 -5.79 -15.74 3.30
N PHE A 58 -5.30 -14.59 3.70
CA PHE A 58 -4.75 -13.63 2.74
C PHE A 58 -3.51 -14.22 2.05
N GLN A 59 -2.63 -14.86 2.80
CA GLN A 59 -1.43 -15.46 2.25
C GLN A 59 -1.77 -16.50 1.18
N THR A 60 -2.78 -17.32 1.45
CA THR A 60 -3.23 -18.30 0.48
C THR A 60 -3.74 -17.64 -0.80
N ARG A 61 -4.55 -16.60 -0.65
CA ARG A 61 -5.10 -15.90 -1.82
C ARG A 61 -4.01 -15.24 -2.65
N ILE A 62 -3.01 -14.64 -2.00
CA ILE A 62 -1.95 -13.96 -2.74
C ILE A 62 -1.10 -14.96 -3.52
N ARG A 63 -0.86 -16.13 -2.96
CA ARG A 63 -0.13 -17.18 -3.67
C ARG A 63 -0.88 -17.63 -4.92
N SER A 64 -2.19 -17.80 -4.81
CA SER A 64 -3.01 -18.16 -5.96
C SER A 64 -2.93 -17.13 -7.07
N ILE A 65 -2.97 -15.87 -6.72
CA ILE A 65 -2.87 -14.78 -7.69
C ILE A 65 -1.52 -14.82 -8.39
N ILE A 66 -0.45 -14.99 -7.64
CA ILE A 66 0.90 -15.06 -8.20
C ILE A 66 1.02 -16.25 -9.15
N GLU A 67 0.52 -17.41 -8.74
CA GLU A 67 0.57 -18.62 -9.59
C GLU A 67 -0.19 -18.42 -10.90
N GLN A 68 -1.36 -17.80 -10.84
CA GLN A 68 -2.13 -17.54 -12.04
C GLN A 68 -1.39 -16.60 -12.99
N ASN A 69 -0.77 -15.57 -12.44
CA ASN A 69 -0.01 -14.63 -13.25
C ASN A 69 1.18 -15.30 -13.91
N GLN A 70 1.86 -16.19 -13.19
CA GLN A 70 2.99 -16.91 -13.74
C GLN A 70 2.58 -17.80 -14.90
N ARG A 71 1.45 -18.50 -14.77
CA ARG A 71 0.94 -19.34 -15.84
C ARG A 71 0.61 -18.54 -17.10
N VAL A 72 -0.01 -17.38 -16.90
CA VAL A 72 -0.33 -16.49 -18.02
C VAL A 72 0.95 -16.05 -18.73
N LEU A 73 1.94 -15.62 -17.96
CA LEU A 73 3.20 -15.17 -18.51
C LEU A 73 3.91 -16.30 -19.25
N GLU A 74 3.88 -17.50 -18.72
CA GLU A 74 4.49 -18.66 -19.36
C GLU A 74 3.83 -18.97 -20.69
N ARG A 75 2.49 -18.93 -20.72
CA ARG A 75 1.77 -19.18 -21.97
C ARG A 75 2.09 -18.16 -23.03
N LEU A 76 2.19 -16.89 -22.63
CA LEU A 76 2.50 -15.83 -23.57
C LEU A 76 3.92 -15.89 -24.08
N ALA A 77 4.80 -16.49 -23.32
CA ALA A 77 6.21 -16.65 -23.71
C ALA A 77 6.42 -17.77 -24.73
N GLU A 78 5.46 -18.68 -24.85
CA GLU A 78 5.55 -19.75 -25.82
C GLU A 78 5.35 -19.23 -27.24
#